data_497926cabd82ac3fe66557077d9fb5f9
#
_entry.id   497926cabd82ac3fe66557077d9fb5f9
#
_cell.length_a   1.000
_cell.length_b   1.000
_cell.length_c   1.000
_cell.angle_alpha   90.00
_cell.angle_beta   90.00
_cell.angle_gamma   90.00
#
_symmetry.space_group_name_H-M   'P 1'
#
loop_
_entity.id
_entity.type
_entity.pdbx_description
1 polymer ?
#
loop_
_entity_poly.entity_id
_entity_poly.type
_entity_poly.pdbx_seq_one_letter_code
_entity_poly.pdbx_strand_id
1 'polypeptide(L)'
;ECGHGYRSWRWESPGWLGAAPPIALRSSLELFEEYVDQGRIRLDPSRNDQPVTLHDPCNLVRTGGIVEPQRRLLQRAVQTFVEMTPSREQNFCCGGGGGLLAVGEHAARRVASGRIKAEQIRATGARVVACPCHNCADQLLELNKVYKLKVEIRSIAEILFDALA
;
A
#
# COMPACT_ATOMS: atom_id res chain seq x y z
N GLU A 1 -6.63 0.95 -3.75
CA GLU A 1 -6.99 -0.38 -4.25
C GLU A 1 -7.33 -1.32 -3.10
N CYS A 2 -8.30 -2.23 -3.30
CA CYS A 2 -8.65 -3.25 -2.34
C CYS A 2 -8.11 -4.62 -2.78
N GLY A 3 -7.02 -5.08 -2.19
CA GLY A 3 -6.43 -6.38 -2.50
C GLY A 3 -7.36 -7.58 -2.25
N HIS A 4 -8.39 -7.39 -1.40
CA HIS A 4 -9.39 -8.44 -1.15
C HIS A 4 -10.25 -8.70 -2.40
N GLY A 5 -10.80 -7.64 -3.01
CA GLY A 5 -11.61 -7.79 -4.23
C GLY A 5 -10.80 -8.38 -5.39
N TYR A 6 -9.56 -7.90 -5.58
CA TYR A 6 -8.65 -8.44 -6.58
C TYR A 6 -8.41 -9.95 -6.40
N ARG A 7 -8.09 -10.38 -5.17
CA ARG A 7 -7.88 -11.78 -4.83
C ARG A 7 -9.12 -12.62 -5.11
N SER A 8 -10.29 -12.19 -4.63
CA SER A 8 -11.54 -12.94 -4.78
C SER A 8 -11.88 -13.15 -6.25
N TRP A 9 -11.75 -12.12 -7.07
CA TRP A 9 -12.02 -12.27 -8.51
C TRP A 9 -10.94 -13.06 -9.25
N ARG A 10 -9.67 -12.88 -8.95
CA ARG A 10 -8.58 -13.54 -9.69
C ARG A 10 -8.39 -15.00 -9.28
N TRP A 11 -8.49 -15.30 -7.99
CA TRP A 11 -8.10 -16.61 -7.45
C TRP A 11 -9.27 -17.48 -7.00
N GLU A 12 -10.35 -16.87 -6.50
CA GLU A 12 -11.46 -17.60 -5.92
C GLU A 12 -12.63 -17.77 -6.91
N SER A 13 -12.85 -16.78 -7.80
CA SER A 13 -13.97 -16.82 -8.73
C SER A 13 -14.00 -18.03 -9.69
N PRO A 14 -12.87 -18.60 -10.15
CA PRO A 14 -12.91 -19.83 -10.94
C PRO A 14 -13.62 -21.01 -10.24
N GLY A 15 -13.48 -21.08 -8.91
CA GLY A 15 -14.17 -22.08 -8.10
C GLY A 15 -15.69 -21.88 -8.02
N TRP A 16 -16.15 -20.62 -8.09
CA TRP A 16 -17.59 -20.31 -8.05
C TRP A 16 -18.23 -20.37 -9.44
N LEU A 17 -17.50 -19.94 -10.46
CA LEU A 17 -18.00 -19.85 -11.83
C LEU A 17 -17.81 -21.14 -12.64
N GLY A 18 -17.03 -22.10 -12.12
CA GLY A 18 -16.63 -23.31 -12.84
C GLY A 18 -15.64 -23.06 -13.99
N ALA A 19 -15.22 -21.80 -14.20
CA ALA A 19 -14.26 -21.41 -15.22
C ALA A 19 -13.53 -20.11 -14.79
N ALA A 20 -12.41 -19.81 -15.44
CA ALA A 20 -11.74 -18.53 -15.27
C ALA A 20 -12.67 -17.37 -15.69
N PRO A 21 -12.58 -16.19 -15.03
CA PRO A 21 -13.37 -15.02 -15.45
C PRO A 21 -13.10 -14.69 -16.93
N PRO A 22 -14.14 -14.29 -17.69
CA PRO A 22 -13.99 -14.01 -19.13
C PRO A 22 -13.26 -12.69 -19.42
N ILE A 23 -12.77 -12.01 -18.38
CA ILE A 23 -12.05 -10.74 -18.46
C ILE A 23 -10.67 -10.86 -17.82
N ALA A 24 -9.69 -10.15 -18.37
CA ALA A 24 -8.37 -10.03 -17.77
C ALA A 24 -8.44 -9.15 -16.50
N LEU A 25 -8.18 -9.75 -15.35
CA LEU A 25 -8.13 -9.03 -14.07
C LEU A 25 -6.70 -8.60 -13.77
N ARG A 26 -6.51 -7.32 -13.58
CA ARG A 26 -5.23 -6.72 -13.21
C ARG A 26 -5.38 -5.80 -12.01
N SER A 27 -4.36 -5.73 -11.19
CA SER A 27 -4.21 -4.68 -10.21
C SER A 27 -3.93 -3.34 -10.90
N SER A 28 -4.45 -2.24 -10.38
CA SER A 28 -4.08 -0.90 -10.86
C SER A 28 -2.56 -0.66 -10.78
N LEU A 29 -1.87 -1.25 -9.80
CA LEU A 29 -0.42 -1.17 -9.66
C LEU A 29 0.32 -1.85 -10.81
N GLU A 30 -0.13 -3.05 -11.21
CA GLU A 30 0.39 -3.76 -12.38
C GLU A 30 0.15 -2.95 -13.67
N LEU A 31 -1.02 -2.30 -13.78
CA LEU A 31 -1.36 -1.46 -14.93
C LEU A 31 -0.52 -0.19 -14.99
N PHE A 32 -0.34 0.50 -13.86
CA PHE A 32 0.53 1.69 -13.81
C PHE A 32 1.97 1.33 -14.16
N GLU A 33 2.48 0.22 -13.65
CA GLU A 33 3.81 -0.26 -13.97
C GLU A 33 3.96 -0.53 -15.49
N GLU A 34 3.00 -1.22 -16.09
CA GLU A 34 2.97 -1.45 -17.54
C GLU A 34 3.00 -0.14 -18.31
N TYR A 35 2.22 0.87 -17.89
CA TYR A 35 2.19 2.17 -18.59
C TYR A 35 3.50 2.94 -18.45
N VAL A 36 4.17 2.84 -17.31
CA VAL A 36 5.50 3.42 -17.11
C VAL A 36 6.54 2.69 -17.97
N ASP A 37 6.51 1.35 -18.01
CA ASP A 37 7.42 0.53 -18.80
C ASP A 37 7.28 0.77 -20.32
N GLN A 38 6.04 1.00 -20.77
CA GLN A 38 5.74 1.33 -22.17
C GLN A 38 6.01 2.80 -22.52
N GLY A 39 6.45 3.63 -21.57
CA GLY A 39 6.66 5.05 -21.78
C GLY A 39 5.37 5.88 -21.98
N ARG A 40 4.21 5.31 -21.70
CA ARG A 40 2.90 5.99 -21.74
C ARG A 40 2.73 6.95 -20.57
N ILE A 41 3.38 6.67 -19.46
CA ILE A 41 3.51 7.54 -18.29
C ILE A 41 5.01 7.80 -18.10
N ARG A 42 5.38 9.07 -18.04
CA ARG A 42 6.74 9.51 -17.72
C ARG A 42 6.76 10.09 -16.32
N LEU A 43 7.74 9.68 -15.54
CA LEU A 43 7.88 10.10 -14.15
C LEU A 43 9.20 10.87 -13.96
N ASP A 44 9.10 11.97 -13.24
CA ASP A 44 10.24 12.76 -12.77
C ASP A 44 10.34 12.62 -11.25
N PRO A 45 11.27 11.81 -10.72
CA PRO A 45 11.41 11.61 -9.28
C PRO A 45 11.83 12.88 -8.53
N SER A 46 12.36 13.91 -9.21
CA SER A 46 12.76 15.17 -8.57
C SER A 46 11.57 15.94 -7.99
N ARG A 47 10.36 15.64 -8.44
CA ARG A 47 9.13 16.25 -7.93
C ARG A 47 8.70 15.68 -6.56
N ASN A 48 9.20 14.51 -6.17
CA ASN A 48 8.98 13.89 -4.87
C ASN A 48 10.32 13.79 -4.13
N ASP A 49 10.77 14.89 -3.55
CA ASP A 49 12.08 15.04 -2.89
C ASP A 49 12.12 14.48 -1.45
N GLN A 50 10.94 14.29 -0.83
CA GLN A 50 10.84 13.76 0.52
C GLN A 50 11.09 12.25 0.55
N PRO A 51 11.77 11.72 1.59
CA PRO A 51 11.95 10.29 1.75
C PRO A 51 10.61 9.58 1.91
N VAL A 52 10.36 8.58 1.04
CA VAL A 52 9.13 7.78 1.00
C VAL A 52 9.41 6.37 1.50
N THR A 53 8.54 5.83 2.33
CA THR A 53 8.51 4.39 2.67
C THR A 53 7.21 3.76 2.19
N LEU A 54 7.16 2.43 2.14
CA LEU A 54 6.00 1.68 1.69
C LEU A 54 5.41 0.83 2.81
N HIS A 55 4.11 0.99 3.05
CA HIS A 55 3.34 0.01 3.79
C HIS A 55 2.83 -1.10 2.86
N ASP A 56 3.18 -2.34 3.13
CA ASP A 56 2.69 -3.53 2.44
C ASP A 56 1.34 -3.97 3.02
N PRO A 57 0.19 -3.78 2.34
CA PRO A 57 -1.08 -4.28 2.84
C PRO A 57 -1.15 -5.80 2.78
N CYS A 58 -1.60 -6.43 3.87
CA CYS A 58 -1.62 -7.89 3.97
C CYS A 58 -2.46 -8.56 2.86
N ASN A 59 -3.63 -8.02 2.53
CA ASN A 59 -4.50 -8.57 1.48
C ASN A 59 -3.91 -8.40 0.07
N LEU A 60 -3.13 -7.36 -0.17
CA LEU A 60 -2.51 -7.12 -1.46
C LEU A 60 -1.25 -7.99 -1.61
N VAL A 61 -0.39 -7.99 -0.60
CA VAL A 61 0.93 -8.61 -0.66
C VAL A 61 0.88 -10.10 -0.30
N ARG A 62 0.47 -10.45 0.94
CA ARG A 62 0.50 -11.84 1.40
C ARG A 62 -0.48 -12.75 0.68
N THR A 63 -1.69 -12.28 0.43
CA THR A 63 -2.75 -13.09 -0.18
C THR A 63 -2.96 -12.80 -1.66
N GLY A 64 -2.71 -11.57 -2.10
CA GLY A 64 -2.86 -11.18 -3.51
C GLY A 64 -1.60 -11.37 -4.36
N GLY A 65 -0.42 -11.56 -3.73
CA GLY A 65 0.84 -11.76 -4.43
C GLY A 65 1.41 -10.53 -5.15
N ILE A 66 0.80 -9.34 -4.95
CA ILE A 66 1.28 -8.08 -5.55
C ILE A 66 2.34 -7.49 -4.63
N VAL A 67 3.60 -7.83 -4.89
CA VAL A 67 4.74 -7.50 -4.01
C VAL A 67 5.65 -6.45 -4.63
N GLU A 68 6.04 -6.60 -5.87
CA GLU A 68 7.07 -5.78 -6.50
C GLU A 68 6.56 -4.58 -7.30
N PRO A 69 5.38 -4.59 -7.95
CA PRO A 69 4.92 -3.48 -8.77
C PRO A 69 4.95 -2.13 -8.04
N GLN A 70 4.48 -2.08 -6.79
CA GLN A 70 4.48 -0.85 -5.99
C GLN A 70 5.90 -0.34 -5.69
N ARG A 71 6.86 -1.24 -5.51
CA ARG A 71 8.27 -0.88 -5.27
C ARG A 71 8.91 -0.29 -6.50
N ARG A 72 8.76 -0.97 -7.63
CA ARG A 72 9.32 -0.50 -8.91
C ARG A 72 8.72 0.83 -9.34
N LEU A 73 7.43 1.06 -9.08
CA LEU A 73 6.78 2.35 -9.30
C LEU A 73 7.38 3.44 -8.39
N LEU A 74 7.50 3.19 -7.10
CA LEU A 74 8.06 4.17 -6.15
C LEU A 74 9.51 4.50 -6.46
N GLN A 75 10.34 3.50 -6.80
CA GLN A 75 11.75 3.72 -7.18
C GLN A 75 11.91 4.63 -8.40
N ARG A 76 10.88 4.72 -9.26
CA ARG A 76 10.87 5.62 -10.42
C ARG A 76 10.20 6.96 -10.15
N ALA A 77 9.38 7.06 -9.10
CA ALA A 77 8.56 8.21 -8.81
C ALA A 77 9.12 9.12 -7.71
N VAL A 78 10.11 8.66 -6.92
CA VAL A 78 10.64 9.40 -5.76
C VAL A 78 12.15 9.42 -5.76
N GLN A 79 12.75 10.47 -5.21
CA GLN A 79 14.21 10.57 -5.09
C GLN A 79 14.78 9.58 -4.07
N THR A 80 14.06 9.35 -2.98
CA THR A 80 14.54 8.50 -1.88
C THR A 80 13.44 7.54 -1.45
N PHE A 81 13.64 6.25 -1.73
CA PHE A 81 12.78 5.17 -1.26
C PHE A 81 13.47 4.39 -0.13
N VAL A 82 12.82 4.29 1.03
CA VAL A 82 13.34 3.58 2.21
C VAL A 82 12.43 2.41 2.53
N GLU A 83 12.94 1.19 2.41
CA GLU A 83 12.18 -0.02 2.73
C GLU A 83 11.95 -0.15 4.24
N MET A 84 10.76 -0.61 4.64
CA MET A 84 10.52 -1.04 6.03
C MET A 84 11.19 -2.38 6.33
N THR A 85 11.52 -2.63 7.59
CA THR A 85 12.05 -3.92 8.03
C THR A 85 11.21 -4.46 9.20
N PRO A 86 10.62 -5.66 9.09
CA PRO A 86 10.52 -6.50 7.89
C PRO A 86 9.57 -5.89 6.83
N SER A 87 9.67 -6.37 5.59
CA SER A 87 8.88 -5.92 4.44
C SER A 87 8.27 -7.08 3.68
N ARG A 88 7.54 -6.78 2.61
CA ARG A 88 6.92 -7.78 1.74
C ARG A 88 5.96 -8.68 2.52
N GLU A 89 6.01 -9.98 2.30
CA GLU A 89 5.14 -10.96 2.95
C GLU A 89 5.35 -11.04 4.46
N GLN A 90 6.51 -10.66 4.96
CA GLN A 90 6.84 -10.66 6.40
C GLN A 90 6.48 -9.36 7.10
N ASN A 91 6.00 -8.37 6.35
CA ASN A 91 5.62 -7.07 6.86
C ASN A 91 4.61 -7.16 8.01
N PHE A 92 4.69 -6.23 8.96
CA PHE A 92 3.71 -6.13 10.03
C PHE A 92 2.40 -5.50 9.54
N CYS A 93 1.28 -6.03 10.02
CA CYS A 93 -0.04 -5.49 9.74
C CYS A 93 -0.21 -4.07 10.34
N CYS A 94 -1.01 -3.22 9.69
CA CYS A 94 -1.39 -1.92 10.25
C CYS A 94 -2.35 -2.04 11.45
N GLY A 95 -3.02 -3.18 11.61
CA GLY A 95 -4.02 -3.40 12.66
C GLY A 95 -5.46 -3.05 12.27
N GLY A 96 -5.70 -2.47 11.09
CA GLY A 96 -7.02 -1.98 10.65
C GLY A 96 -7.90 -3.01 9.92
N GLY A 97 -7.45 -4.27 9.79
CA GLY A 97 -8.17 -5.30 9.05
C GLY A 97 -9.37 -5.91 9.77
N GLY A 98 -10.04 -6.86 9.10
CA GLY A 98 -11.11 -7.67 9.68
C GLY A 98 -12.39 -6.90 10.06
N GLY A 99 -12.65 -5.76 9.41
CA GLY A 99 -13.82 -4.93 9.72
C GLY A 99 -13.70 -4.09 11.01
N LEU A 100 -12.58 -4.15 11.72
CA LEU A 100 -12.38 -3.44 13.00
C LEU A 100 -12.46 -1.91 12.87
N LEU A 101 -12.20 -1.36 11.67
CA LEU A 101 -12.35 0.09 11.42
C LEU A 101 -13.81 0.54 11.55
N ALA A 102 -14.78 -0.31 11.23
CA ALA A 102 -16.21 0.00 11.33
C ALA A 102 -16.75 -0.13 12.77
N VAL A 103 -15.99 -0.69 13.71
CA VAL A 103 -16.45 -0.96 15.08
C VAL A 103 -15.70 -0.07 16.06
N GLY A 104 -16.30 1.08 16.40
CA GLY A 104 -15.66 2.14 17.21
C GLY A 104 -15.23 1.67 18.60
N GLU A 105 -15.95 0.73 19.23
CA GLU A 105 -15.61 0.18 20.55
C GLU A 105 -14.24 -0.54 20.57
N HIS A 106 -13.76 -1.01 19.41
CA HIS A 106 -12.48 -1.67 19.27
C HIS A 106 -11.32 -0.73 18.87
N ALA A 107 -11.57 0.57 18.77
CA ALA A 107 -10.56 1.54 18.32
C ALA A 107 -9.29 1.51 19.18
N ALA A 108 -9.42 1.51 20.50
CA ALA A 108 -8.27 1.47 21.40
C ALA A 108 -7.42 0.20 21.20
N ARG A 109 -8.06 -0.97 21.08
CA ARG A 109 -7.39 -2.25 20.83
C ARG A 109 -6.70 -2.27 19.46
N ARG A 110 -7.38 -1.75 18.44
CA ARG A 110 -6.87 -1.65 17.08
C ARG A 110 -5.62 -0.78 17.00
N VAL A 111 -5.67 0.38 17.64
CA VAL A 111 -4.52 1.31 17.72
C VAL A 111 -3.36 0.67 18.48
N ALA A 112 -3.62 0.01 19.62
CA ALA A 112 -2.59 -0.70 20.37
C ALA A 112 -1.92 -1.81 19.54
N SER A 113 -2.70 -2.57 18.77
CA SER A 113 -2.17 -3.60 17.84
C SER A 113 -1.30 -3.01 16.74
N GLY A 114 -1.60 -1.79 16.28
CA GLY A 114 -0.83 -1.08 15.27
C GLY A 114 0.47 -0.45 15.78
N ARG A 115 0.79 -0.49 17.08
CA ARG A 115 1.99 0.13 17.64
C ARG A 115 3.26 -0.33 16.95
N ILE A 116 3.39 -1.63 16.70
CA ILE A 116 4.58 -2.19 16.04
C ILE A 116 4.77 -1.61 14.62
N LYS A 117 3.67 -1.36 13.90
CA LYS A 117 3.72 -0.68 12.59
C LYS A 117 4.15 0.78 12.75
N ALA A 118 3.66 1.48 13.76
CA ALA A 118 4.08 2.86 14.02
C ALA A 118 5.58 2.95 14.34
N GLU A 119 6.11 2.02 15.12
CA GLU A 119 7.55 1.91 15.42
C GLU A 119 8.36 1.60 14.14
N GLN A 120 7.85 0.72 13.29
CA GLN A 120 8.47 0.38 12.00
C GLN A 120 8.54 1.61 11.08
N ILE A 121 7.45 2.39 10.96
CA ILE A 121 7.43 3.63 10.18
C ILE A 121 8.48 4.61 10.74
N ARG A 122 8.49 4.82 12.05
CA ARG A 122 9.45 5.73 12.69
C ARG A 122 10.90 5.35 12.41
N ALA A 123 11.20 4.05 12.40
CA ALA A 123 12.54 3.54 12.15
C ALA A 123 13.07 3.83 10.74
N THR A 124 12.18 4.05 9.76
CA THR A 124 12.60 4.40 8.39
C THR A 124 13.11 5.84 8.26
N GLY A 125 12.71 6.74 9.16
CA GLY A 125 12.97 8.17 9.01
C GLY A 125 12.23 8.85 7.85
N ALA A 126 11.37 8.14 7.13
CA ALA A 126 10.60 8.67 6.02
C ALA A 126 9.63 9.77 6.44
N ARG A 127 9.31 10.64 5.50
CA ARG A 127 8.31 11.72 5.68
C ARG A 127 6.96 11.35 5.07
N VAL A 128 6.97 10.48 4.07
CA VAL A 128 5.78 10.00 3.38
C VAL A 128 5.69 8.49 3.51
N VAL A 129 4.49 7.98 3.80
CA VAL A 129 4.18 6.56 3.79
C VAL A 129 3.26 6.28 2.62
N ALA A 130 3.77 5.63 1.59
CA ALA A 130 2.98 5.12 0.49
C ALA A 130 2.11 3.95 0.96
N CYS A 131 0.80 4.03 0.72
CA CYS A 131 -0.16 3.01 1.14
C CYS A 131 -1.13 2.68 0.01
N PRO A 132 -1.00 1.52 -0.66
CA PRO A 132 -1.90 1.12 -1.75
C PRO A 132 -3.20 0.45 -1.26
N CYS A 133 -3.65 0.71 -0.05
CA CYS A 133 -4.88 0.14 0.50
C CYS A 133 -5.63 1.18 1.34
N HIS A 134 -6.89 1.46 0.98
CA HIS A 134 -7.71 2.47 1.64
C HIS A 134 -7.89 2.19 3.15
N ASN A 135 -8.28 0.99 3.54
CA ASN A 135 -8.43 0.63 4.95
C ASN A 135 -7.12 0.77 5.74
N CYS A 136 -5.99 0.43 5.11
CA CYS A 136 -4.71 0.65 5.75
C CYS A 136 -4.36 2.13 5.86
N ALA A 137 -4.71 2.95 4.87
CA ALA A 137 -4.49 4.39 4.93
C ALA A 137 -5.23 5.03 6.11
N ASP A 138 -6.52 4.72 6.30
CA ASP A 138 -7.31 5.20 7.43
C ASP A 138 -6.69 4.80 8.77
N GLN A 139 -6.28 3.54 8.89
CA GLN A 139 -5.61 3.05 10.08
C GLN A 139 -4.26 3.75 10.33
N LEU A 140 -3.47 3.95 9.28
CA LEU A 140 -2.17 4.63 9.39
C LEU A 140 -2.33 6.11 9.75
N LEU A 141 -3.37 6.79 9.27
CA LEU A 141 -3.72 8.15 9.68
C LEU A 141 -4.01 8.22 11.20
N GLU A 142 -4.75 7.24 11.73
CA GLU A 142 -5.00 7.17 13.17
C GLU A 142 -3.73 6.88 13.96
N LEU A 143 -2.90 5.92 13.52
CA LEU A 143 -1.59 5.65 14.14
C LEU A 143 -0.68 6.88 14.09
N ASN A 144 -0.65 7.60 12.97
CA ASN A 144 0.10 8.83 12.81
C ASN A 144 -0.29 9.87 13.87
N LYS A 145 -1.60 10.05 14.09
CA LYS A 145 -2.14 10.97 15.11
C LYS A 145 -1.76 10.52 16.52
N VAL A 146 -2.04 9.27 16.88
CA VAL A 146 -1.85 8.76 18.25
C VAL A 146 -0.37 8.66 18.61
N TYR A 147 0.46 8.11 17.72
CA TYR A 147 1.88 7.93 17.97
C TYR A 147 2.76 9.12 17.51
N LYS A 148 2.14 10.21 17.04
CA LYS A 148 2.82 11.46 16.63
C LYS A 148 3.97 11.20 15.66
N LEU A 149 3.71 10.40 14.60
CA LEU A 149 4.75 10.01 13.64
C LEU A 149 5.21 11.17 12.76
N LYS A 150 4.33 12.16 12.54
CA LYS A 150 4.59 13.35 11.69
C LYS A 150 4.95 12.97 10.25
N VAL A 151 4.24 12.00 9.71
CA VAL A 151 4.37 11.56 8.32
C VAL A 151 3.10 11.88 7.54
N GLU A 152 3.21 11.99 6.24
CA GLU A 152 2.09 12.06 5.31
C GLU A 152 1.74 10.64 4.84
N ILE A 153 0.44 10.29 4.83
CA ILE A 153 -0.03 9.00 4.31
C ILE A 153 -0.62 9.27 2.93
N ARG A 154 -0.07 8.63 1.90
CA ARG A 154 -0.47 8.85 0.51
C ARG A 154 -0.67 7.54 -0.24
N SER A 155 -1.61 7.54 -1.16
CA SER A 155 -1.73 6.45 -2.12
C SER A 155 -0.57 6.47 -3.13
N ILE A 156 -0.28 5.33 -3.73
CA ILE A 156 0.73 5.28 -4.81
C ILE A 156 0.28 6.12 -6.01
N ALA A 157 -1.02 6.14 -6.32
CA ALA A 157 -1.55 6.93 -7.42
C ALA A 157 -1.29 8.44 -7.24
N GLU A 158 -1.45 8.99 -6.03
CA GLU A 158 -1.12 10.39 -5.73
C GLU A 158 0.37 10.66 -5.91
N ILE A 159 1.25 9.77 -5.41
CA ILE A 159 2.70 9.91 -5.57
C ILE A 159 3.11 9.88 -7.05
N LEU A 160 2.50 8.97 -7.83
CA LEU A 160 2.74 8.92 -9.29
C LEU A 160 2.22 10.16 -9.99
N PHE A 161 1.05 10.67 -9.59
CA PHE A 161 0.46 11.89 -10.17
C PHE A 161 1.38 13.11 -9.96
N ASP A 162 1.93 13.27 -8.77
CA ASP A 162 2.87 14.38 -8.50
C ASP A 162 4.19 14.24 -9.27
N ALA A 163 4.60 13.01 -9.56
CA ALA A 163 5.81 12.72 -10.35
C ALA A 163 5.61 12.83 -11.87
N LEU A 164 4.40 13.10 -12.39
CA LEU A 164 4.16 13.19 -13.83
C LEU A 164 5.06 14.26 -14.46
N ALA A 165 5.84 13.87 -15.49
CA ALA A 165 6.76 14.75 -16.21
C ALA A 165 6.07 15.53 -17.34
#